data_3cd59d56a6169b19448707648a30e50a
#
_entry.id   3cd59d56a6169b19448707648a30e50a
#
_cell.length_a   1.000
_cell.length_b   1.000
_cell.length_c   1.000
_cell.angle_alpha   90.00
_cell.angle_beta   90.00
_cell.angle_gamma   90.00
#
_symmetry.space_group_name_H-M   'P 1'
#
loop_
_entity.id
_entity.type
_entity.pdbx_description
1 polymer ?
#
loop_
_entity_poly.entity_id
_entity_poly.type
_entity_poly.pdbx_seq_one_letter_code
_entity_poly.pdbx_strand_id
1 'polypeptide(L)'
;MEIAEPVTVRCSTLVVRGDCILLCRRPTTDIWVLPGGSPRRSEGAWECARREVSQETGLAVTPDRVAFVLDATSPKGEQHLFEIIFSATEADPSATPCGTEDGLAPSFVQLDALRDLMLLPPIGERLRAFIERSPDRVAETASYLGNVWGTIPEPASS
;
A
#
# COMPACT_ATOMS: atom_id res chain seq x y z
N MET A 1 -3.54 4.09 35.44
CA MET A 1 -3.21 4.69 34.14
C MET A 1 -3.24 3.59 33.07
N GLU A 2 -4.12 3.72 32.12
CA GLU A 2 -4.22 2.77 31.03
C GLU A 2 -3.10 3.03 30.03
N ILE A 3 -2.33 1.98 29.69
CA ILE A 3 -1.28 2.09 28.68
C ILE A 3 -1.94 1.88 27.32
N ALA A 4 -1.77 2.83 26.42
CA ALA A 4 -2.29 2.70 25.07
C ALA A 4 -1.68 1.50 24.36
N GLU A 5 -2.52 0.70 23.70
CA GLU A 5 -2.04 -0.40 22.88
C GLU A 5 -1.19 0.14 21.72
N PRO A 6 -0.13 -0.58 21.33
CA PRO A 6 0.71 -0.13 20.25
C PRO A 6 -0.04 -0.16 18.92
N VAL A 7 0.15 0.90 18.14
CA VAL A 7 -0.39 1.01 16.79
C VAL A 7 0.77 0.84 15.81
N THR A 8 0.63 -0.09 14.86
CA THR A 8 1.59 -0.26 13.78
C THR A 8 1.29 0.77 12.69
N VAL A 9 2.28 1.57 12.34
CA VAL A 9 2.17 2.52 11.24
C VAL A 9 2.81 1.91 10.00
N ARG A 10 2.08 1.95 8.88
CA ARG A 10 2.59 1.53 7.58
C ARG A 10 2.48 2.68 6.61
N CYS A 11 3.54 2.91 5.84
CA CYS A 11 3.59 3.89 4.77
C CYS A 11 3.75 3.15 3.46
N SER A 12 2.75 3.29 2.59
CA SER A 12 2.69 2.57 1.32
C SER A 12 2.59 3.54 0.16
N THR A 13 2.85 3.04 -1.04
CA THR A 13 2.90 3.87 -2.23
C THR A 13 2.06 3.26 -3.34
N LEU A 14 1.27 4.11 -3.98
CA LEU A 14 0.50 3.80 -5.17
C LEU A 14 1.29 4.31 -6.39
N VAL A 15 1.83 3.39 -7.17
CA VAL A 15 2.56 3.68 -8.39
C VAL A 15 1.74 3.16 -9.56
N VAL A 16 1.36 4.06 -10.46
CA VAL A 16 0.50 3.75 -11.60
C VAL A 16 1.30 3.88 -12.89
N ARG A 17 1.19 2.89 -13.75
CA ARG A 17 1.80 2.89 -15.06
C ARG A 17 0.76 2.46 -16.10
N GLY A 18 0.20 3.43 -16.82
CA GLY A 18 -0.94 3.17 -17.70
C GLY A 18 -2.14 2.62 -16.94
N ASP A 19 -2.64 1.46 -17.33
CA ASP A 19 -3.74 0.78 -16.66
C ASP A 19 -3.28 -0.22 -15.60
N CYS A 20 -2.03 -0.11 -15.16
CA CYS A 20 -1.43 -1.02 -14.20
C CYS A 20 -1.01 -0.32 -12.92
N ILE A 21 -1.02 -1.09 -11.84
CA ILE A 21 -0.59 -0.65 -10.51
C ILE A 21 0.53 -1.57 -10.02
N LEU A 22 1.53 -0.98 -9.39
CA LEU A 22 2.64 -1.74 -8.79
C LEU A 22 2.19 -2.41 -7.51
N LEU A 23 2.27 -3.73 -7.48
CA LEU A 23 1.97 -4.55 -6.30
C LEU A 23 3.13 -5.50 -6.03
N CYS A 24 3.25 -5.92 -4.79
CA CYS A 24 4.19 -6.95 -4.38
C CYS A 24 3.41 -8.20 -3.93
N ARG A 25 3.79 -9.35 -4.47
CA ARG A 25 3.27 -10.63 -4.02
C ARG A 25 4.13 -11.14 -2.88
N ARG A 26 3.51 -11.53 -1.78
CA ARG A 26 4.24 -12.11 -0.65
C ARG A 26 4.74 -13.51 -0.99
N PRO A 27 5.93 -13.90 -0.50
CA PRO A 27 6.43 -15.25 -0.74
C PRO A 27 5.51 -16.27 -0.08
N THR A 28 5.39 -17.46 -0.68
CA THR A 28 4.63 -18.62 -0.19
C THR A 28 3.12 -18.40 -0.02
N THR A 29 2.60 -17.25 -0.41
CA THR A 29 1.17 -16.95 -0.34
C THR A 29 0.70 -16.33 -1.66
N ASP A 30 -0.62 -16.22 -1.82
CA ASP A 30 -1.21 -15.48 -2.93
C ASP A 30 -1.68 -14.09 -2.50
N ILE A 31 -1.09 -13.57 -1.42
CA ILE A 31 -1.42 -12.25 -0.89
C ILE A 31 -0.59 -11.20 -1.61
N TRP A 32 -1.28 -10.17 -2.10
CA TRP A 32 -0.69 -9.01 -2.75
C TRP A 32 -0.83 -7.78 -1.86
N VAL A 33 0.18 -6.94 -1.87
CA VAL A 33 0.21 -5.70 -1.08
C VAL A 33 0.78 -4.57 -1.92
N LEU A 34 0.42 -3.33 -1.57
CA LEU A 34 1.17 -2.18 -2.06
C LEU A 34 2.59 -2.22 -1.48
N PRO A 35 3.60 -1.78 -2.23
CA PRO A 35 4.93 -1.62 -1.64
C PRO A 35 4.86 -0.63 -0.46
N GLY A 36 5.47 -0.99 0.64
CA GLY A 36 5.42 -0.18 1.85
C GLY A 36 5.94 -0.92 3.07
N GLY A 37 6.00 -0.22 4.18
CA GLY A 37 6.46 -0.75 5.44
C GLY A 37 6.39 0.27 6.56
N SER A 38 6.96 -0.08 7.71
CA SER A 38 6.95 0.78 8.88
C SER A 38 8.09 1.79 8.83
N PRO A 39 7.85 3.05 9.25
CA PRO A 39 8.91 4.03 9.32
C PRO A 39 9.96 3.63 10.37
N ARG A 40 11.20 3.94 10.07
CA ARG A 40 12.30 3.82 11.01
C ARG A 40 12.25 4.96 12.02
N ARG A 41 12.99 4.80 13.11
CA ARG A 41 13.13 5.88 14.09
C ARG A 41 13.68 7.13 13.39
N SER A 42 13.04 8.26 13.61
CA SER A 42 13.39 9.55 13.01
C SER A 42 13.17 9.66 11.49
N GLU A 43 12.51 8.66 10.90
CA GLU A 43 12.11 8.70 9.50
C GLU A 43 10.67 9.17 9.37
N GLY A 44 10.41 10.14 8.51
CA GLY A 44 9.07 10.59 8.21
C GLY A 44 8.32 9.61 7.30
N ALA A 45 7.02 9.77 7.22
CA ALA A 45 6.17 8.91 6.41
C ALA A 45 6.52 8.97 4.91
N TRP A 46 6.83 10.18 4.42
CA TRP A 46 7.22 10.39 3.03
C TRP A 46 8.50 9.65 2.66
N GLU A 47 9.54 9.79 3.50
CA GLU A 47 10.83 9.12 3.31
C GLU A 47 10.69 7.61 3.43
N CYS A 48 9.84 7.15 4.35
CA CYS A 48 9.55 5.72 4.52
C CYS A 48 8.93 5.14 3.23
N ALA A 49 7.92 5.79 2.70
CA ALA A 49 7.24 5.35 1.49
C ALA A 49 8.24 5.25 0.31
N ARG A 50 9.08 6.26 0.14
CA ARG A 50 10.10 6.28 -0.91
C ARG A 50 11.12 5.14 -0.74
N ARG A 51 11.64 4.98 0.46
CA ARG A 51 12.63 3.94 0.79
C ARG A 51 12.08 2.54 0.55
N GLU A 52 10.86 2.26 1.01
CA GLU A 52 10.25 0.94 0.89
C GLU A 52 10.03 0.54 -0.57
N VAL A 53 9.61 1.47 -1.44
CA VAL A 53 9.51 1.19 -2.87
C VAL A 53 10.86 0.79 -3.44
N SER A 54 11.90 1.53 -3.11
CA SER A 54 13.27 1.24 -3.58
C SER A 54 13.73 -0.14 -3.11
N GLN A 55 13.54 -0.46 -1.84
CA GLN A 55 13.99 -1.72 -1.25
C GLN A 55 13.22 -2.93 -1.76
N GLU A 56 11.91 -2.80 -1.93
CA GLU A 56 11.07 -3.93 -2.32
C GLU A 56 10.97 -4.13 -3.83
N THR A 57 11.16 -3.09 -4.63
CA THR A 57 10.90 -3.15 -6.07
C THR A 57 12.08 -2.71 -6.94
N GLY A 58 13.09 -2.10 -6.36
CA GLY A 58 14.22 -1.53 -7.11
C GLY A 58 13.88 -0.24 -7.87
N LEU A 59 12.66 0.26 -7.78
CA LEU A 59 12.26 1.47 -8.50
C LEU A 59 12.50 2.72 -7.65
N ALA A 60 12.85 3.80 -8.31
CA ALA A 60 12.97 5.11 -7.68
C ALA A 60 11.71 5.91 -7.94
N VAL A 61 11.05 6.35 -6.87
CA VAL A 61 9.82 7.13 -6.95
C VAL A 61 9.93 8.36 -6.06
N THR A 62 9.12 9.37 -6.38
CA THR A 62 8.94 10.56 -5.54
C THR A 62 7.47 10.59 -5.12
N PRO A 63 7.17 10.32 -3.83
CA PRO A 63 5.82 10.50 -3.33
C PRO A 63 5.39 11.96 -3.51
N ASP A 64 4.20 12.19 -4.00
CA ASP A 64 3.72 13.53 -4.30
C ASP A 64 2.60 14.00 -3.37
N ARG A 65 1.72 13.12 -2.95
CA ARG A 65 0.64 13.46 -2.02
C ARG A 65 0.05 12.22 -1.36
N VAL A 66 -0.68 12.42 -0.27
CA VAL A 66 -1.42 11.36 0.39
C VAL A 66 -2.70 11.08 -0.40
N ALA A 67 -2.85 9.86 -0.88
CA ALA A 67 -4.06 9.42 -1.56
C ALA A 67 -5.11 8.91 -0.59
N PHE A 68 -4.69 8.07 0.37
CA PHE A 68 -5.59 7.46 1.36
C PHE A 68 -4.94 7.38 2.73
N VAL A 69 -5.80 7.39 3.74
CA VAL A 69 -5.45 7.04 5.12
C VAL A 69 -6.50 6.03 5.60
N LEU A 70 -6.07 4.98 6.26
CA LEU A 70 -6.99 3.96 6.75
C LEU A 70 -6.52 3.37 8.08
N ASP A 71 -7.44 2.77 8.78
CA ASP A 71 -7.19 1.92 9.93
C ASP A 71 -7.56 0.48 9.59
N ALA A 72 -6.90 -0.46 10.24
CA ALA A 72 -7.29 -1.87 10.25
C ALA A 72 -7.13 -2.39 11.68
N THR A 73 -8.22 -2.43 12.40
CA THR A 73 -8.25 -2.86 13.80
C THR A 73 -8.94 -4.23 13.88
N SER A 74 -8.26 -5.22 14.45
CA SER A 74 -8.84 -6.54 14.61
C SER A 74 -10.07 -6.49 15.52
N PRO A 75 -11.06 -7.39 15.32
CA PRO A 75 -12.29 -7.38 16.13
C PRO A 75 -12.05 -7.49 17.63
N LYS A 76 -10.97 -8.16 18.05
CA LYS A 76 -10.60 -8.31 19.46
C LYS A 76 -9.68 -7.21 19.98
N GLY A 77 -9.32 -6.25 19.12
CA GLY A 77 -8.41 -5.17 19.49
C GLY A 77 -6.95 -5.59 19.69
N GLU A 78 -6.58 -6.79 19.28
CA GLU A 78 -5.21 -7.31 19.43
C GLU A 78 -4.21 -6.68 18.47
N GLN A 79 -4.69 -6.17 17.33
CA GLN A 79 -3.87 -5.54 16.31
C GLN A 79 -4.55 -4.26 15.82
N HIS A 80 -3.76 -3.23 15.66
CA HIS A 80 -4.20 -1.98 15.07
C HIS A 80 -3.13 -1.48 14.10
N LEU A 81 -3.47 -1.50 12.81
CA LEU A 81 -2.66 -0.94 11.75
C LEU A 81 -3.25 0.41 11.36
N PHE A 82 -2.39 1.41 11.22
CA PHE A 82 -2.72 2.70 10.64
C PHE A 82 -1.86 2.86 9.39
N GLU A 83 -2.47 3.05 8.22
CA GLU A 83 -1.75 3.10 6.95
C GLU A 83 -1.98 4.41 6.23
N ILE A 84 -0.87 4.99 5.76
CA ILE A 84 -0.85 6.17 4.91
C ILE A 84 -0.39 5.72 3.53
N ILE A 85 -1.20 5.96 2.50
CA ILE A 85 -0.89 5.59 1.13
C ILE A 85 -0.62 6.86 0.32
N PHE A 86 0.59 6.98 -0.19
CA PHE A 86 1.00 8.08 -1.06
C PHE A 86 0.81 7.70 -2.52
N SER A 87 0.39 8.65 -3.33
CA SER A 87 0.63 8.54 -4.78
C SER A 87 2.06 8.99 -5.05
N ALA A 88 2.66 8.51 -6.14
CA ALA A 88 4.04 8.81 -6.45
C ALA A 88 4.28 8.85 -7.95
N THR A 89 5.32 9.59 -8.32
CA THR A 89 5.82 9.68 -9.69
C THR A 89 7.10 8.87 -9.82
N GLU A 90 7.22 8.06 -10.87
CA GLU A 90 8.42 7.29 -11.15
C GLU A 90 9.51 8.18 -11.75
N ALA A 91 10.76 7.98 -11.31
CA ALA A 91 11.92 8.64 -11.93
C ALA A 91 12.15 8.11 -13.35
N ASP A 92 11.94 6.82 -13.58
CA ASP A 92 12.07 6.18 -14.88
C ASP A 92 10.87 5.24 -15.12
N PRO A 93 9.85 5.69 -15.88
CA PRO A 93 8.67 4.88 -16.17
C PRO A 93 8.93 3.64 -17.01
N SER A 94 10.15 3.46 -17.55
CA SER A 94 10.54 2.28 -18.32
C SER A 94 11.27 1.25 -17.50
N ALA A 95 11.64 1.56 -16.25
CA ALA A 95 12.40 0.64 -15.40
C ALA A 95 11.58 -0.61 -15.06
N THR A 96 12.22 -1.75 -15.07
CA THR A 96 11.60 -3.03 -14.71
C THR A 96 11.70 -3.24 -13.20
N PRO A 97 10.58 -3.46 -12.50
CA PRO A 97 10.66 -3.80 -11.08
C PRO A 97 11.31 -5.16 -10.88
N CYS A 98 12.11 -5.28 -9.84
CA CYS A 98 12.70 -6.56 -9.46
C CYS A 98 12.73 -6.70 -7.95
N GLY A 99 12.46 -7.92 -7.47
CA GLY A 99 12.46 -8.22 -6.04
C GLY A 99 13.88 -8.15 -5.49
N THR A 100 14.07 -7.31 -4.49
CA THR A 100 15.36 -7.08 -3.87
C THR A 100 15.40 -7.46 -2.39
N GLU A 101 14.25 -7.76 -1.80
CA GLU A 101 14.15 -7.99 -0.37
C GLU A 101 13.12 -9.09 -0.05
N ASP A 102 13.47 -10.00 0.87
CA ASP A 102 12.58 -10.99 1.51
C ASP A 102 11.71 -11.84 0.58
N GLY A 103 12.13 -12.03 -0.66
CA GLY A 103 11.38 -12.85 -1.61
C GLY A 103 10.09 -12.22 -2.13
N LEU A 104 9.85 -10.96 -1.85
CA LEU A 104 8.73 -10.22 -2.44
C LEU A 104 8.89 -10.16 -3.96
N ALA A 105 7.80 -10.40 -4.67
CA ALA A 105 7.78 -10.38 -6.12
C ALA A 105 6.98 -9.17 -6.62
N PRO A 106 7.65 -8.06 -7.00
CA PRO A 106 6.97 -6.89 -7.51
C PRO A 106 6.52 -7.09 -8.96
N SER A 107 5.36 -6.55 -9.28
CA SER A 107 4.81 -6.63 -10.63
C SER A 107 3.82 -5.49 -10.86
N PHE A 108 3.76 -5.01 -12.09
CA PHE A 108 2.66 -4.12 -12.50
C PHE A 108 1.47 -4.99 -12.89
N VAL A 109 0.36 -4.85 -12.16
CA VAL A 109 -0.85 -5.63 -12.32
C VAL A 109 -1.93 -4.76 -12.94
N GLN A 110 -2.65 -5.28 -13.93
CA GLN A 110 -3.74 -4.55 -14.55
C GLN A 110 -4.86 -4.27 -13.55
N LEU A 111 -5.43 -3.08 -13.61
CA LEU A 111 -6.52 -2.66 -12.73
C LEU A 111 -7.71 -3.64 -12.77
N ASP A 112 -8.01 -4.19 -13.93
CA ASP A 112 -9.11 -5.14 -14.08
C ASP A 112 -8.87 -6.46 -13.35
N ALA A 113 -7.62 -6.80 -13.08
CA ALA A 113 -7.26 -8.02 -12.34
C ALA A 113 -7.35 -7.86 -10.82
N LEU A 114 -7.45 -6.64 -10.31
CA LEU A 114 -7.45 -6.40 -8.86
C LEU A 114 -8.59 -7.11 -8.12
N ARG A 115 -9.75 -7.25 -8.76
CA ARG A 115 -10.91 -7.94 -8.17
C ARG A 115 -10.66 -9.41 -7.89
N ASP A 116 -9.74 -10.04 -8.63
CA ASP A 116 -9.43 -11.46 -8.54
C ASP A 116 -8.24 -11.74 -7.64
N LEU A 117 -7.62 -10.71 -7.10
CA LEU A 117 -6.46 -10.83 -6.23
C LEU A 117 -6.85 -10.70 -4.75
N MET A 118 -6.15 -11.44 -3.92
CA MET A 118 -6.19 -11.23 -2.47
C MET A 118 -5.28 -10.04 -2.13
N LEU A 119 -5.83 -8.84 -2.26
CA LEU A 119 -5.13 -7.61 -1.92
C LEU A 119 -5.36 -7.24 -0.46
N LEU A 120 -4.30 -6.96 0.28
CA LEU A 120 -4.38 -6.47 1.64
C LEU A 120 -3.68 -5.10 1.79
N PRO A 121 -4.33 -4.12 2.44
CA PRO A 121 -5.74 -4.12 2.85
C PRO A 121 -6.68 -4.21 1.65
N PRO A 122 -7.93 -4.65 1.84
CA PRO A 122 -8.86 -4.92 0.74
C PRO A 122 -9.48 -3.64 0.17
N ILE A 123 -8.69 -2.85 -0.50
CA ILE A 123 -9.07 -1.54 -1.03
C ILE A 123 -8.99 -1.47 -2.56
N GLY A 124 -8.98 -2.62 -3.23
CA GLY A 124 -8.81 -2.69 -4.70
C GLY A 124 -9.79 -1.83 -5.47
N GLU A 125 -11.07 -1.85 -5.12
CA GLU A 125 -12.08 -1.02 -5.79
C GLU A 125 -11.86 0.47 -5.56
N ARG A 126 -11.40 0.84 -4.38
CA ARG A 126 -11.10 2.24 -4.05
C ARG A 126 -9.87 2.74 -4.78
N LEU A 127 -8.84 1.89 -4.90
CA LEU A 127 -7.66 2.19 -5.71
C LEU A 127 -8.04 2.38 -7.17
N ARG A 128 -8.84 1.47 -7.71
CA ARG A 128 -9.34 1.55 -9.08
C ARG A 128 -10.11 2.84 -9.33
N ALA A 129 -11.05 3.17 -8.47
CA ALA A 129 -11.85 4.38 -8.58
C ALA A 129 -10.98 5.65 -8.51
N PHE A 130 -9.97 5.66 -7.63
CA PHE A 130 -9.04 6.78 -7.51
C PHE A 130 -8.26 6.99 -8.81
N ILE A 131 -7.74 5.90 -9.38
CA ILE A 131 -6.93 5.96 -10.62
C ILE A 131 -7.79 6.37 -11.82
N GLU A 132 -9.00 5.85 -11.93
CA GLU A 132 -9.91 6.17 -13.03
C GLU A 132 -10.39 7.63 -12.98
N ARG A 133 -10.45 8.25 -11.82
CA ARG A 133 -10.83 9.65 -11.67
C ARG A 133 -9.71 10.64 -11.93
N SER A 134 -8.46 10.21 -11.83
CA SER A 134 -7.30 11.01 -12.18
C SER A 134 -7.07 10.91 -13.68
N PRO A 135 -6.67 11.91 -14.48
CA PRO A 135 -5.51 12.74 -14.21
C PRO A 135 -5.77 14.19 -13.83
N ASP A 136 -7.01 14.64 -13.89
CA ASP A 136 -7.31 16.08 -13.81
C ASP A 136 -7.68 16.59 -12.39
N ARG A 137 -7.75 15.71 -11.39
CA ARG A 137 -8.17 16.08 -10.04
C ARG A 137 -7.01 16.21 -9.06
N VAL A 138 -6.06 17.03 -9.44
CA VAL A 138 -4.85 17.31 -8.63
C VAL A 138 -5.18 17.92 -7.26
N ALA A 139 -6.40 18.35 -7.04
CA ALA A 139 -6.80 19.11 -5.86
C ALA A 139 -7.65 18.32 -4.85
N GLU A 140 -7.83 17.02 -5.03
CA GLU A 140 -8.63 16.26 -4.07
C GLU A 140 -7.84 16.00 -2.80
N THR A 141 -8.50 16.25 -1.66
CA THR A 141 -7.96 15.90 -0.34
C THR A 141 -7.86 14.40 -0.18
N ALA A 142 -6.89 13.95 0.60
CA ALA A 142 -6.76 12.54 0.96
C ALA A 142 -8.05 12.03 1.58
N SER A 143 -8.46 10.82 1.20
CA SER A 143 -9.64 10.17 1.75
C SER A 143 -9.29 9.32 2.96
N TYR A 144 -9.98 9.54 4.07
CA TYR A 144 -9.91 8.64 5.21
C TYR A 144 -10.96 7.55 5.03
N LEU A 145 -10.52 6.29 4.96
CA LEU A 145 -11.39 5.15 4.68
C LEU A 145 -12.01 4.51 5.93
N GLY A 146 -11.59 4.94 7.10
CA GLY A 146 -12.01 4.34 8.36
C GLY A 146 -11.38 2.97 8.57
N ASN A 147 -12.02 2.15 9.40
CA ASN A 147 -11.52 0.81 9.72
C ASN A 147 -11.95 -0.18 8.64
N VAL A 148 -10.97 -0.76 7.94
CA VAL A 148 -11.21 -1.70 6.84
C VAL A 148 -11.02 -3.17 7.26
N TRP A 149 -10.73 -3.43 8.55
CA TRP A 149 -10.43 -4.78 9.03
C TRP A 149 -11.56 -5.77 8.77
N GLY A 150 -12.81 -5.36 8.93
CA GLY A 150 -13.98 -6.22 8.75
C GLY A 150 -14.11 -6.86 7.37
N THR A 151 -13.33 -6.39 6.39
CA THR A 151 -13.29 -6.93 5.04
C THR A 151 -12.04 -7.78 4.79
N ILE A 152 -11.15 -7.91 5.77
CA ILE A 152 -9.97 -8.76 5.69
C ILE A 152 -10.37 -10.19 6.05
N PRO A 153 -10.11 -11.18 5.20
CA PRO A 153 -10.40 -12.58 5.55
C PRO A 153 -9.63 -12.99 6.80
N GLU A 154 -10.29 -13.70 7.70
CA GLU A 154 -9.62 -14.26 8.85
C GLU A 154 -8.59 -15.29 8.38
N PRO A 155 -7.39 -15.33 8.96
CA PRO A 155 -6.45 -16.39 8.65
C PRO A 155 -7.05 -17.74 9.08
N ALA A 156 -6.86 -18.76 8.24
CA ALA A 156 -7.32 -20.10 8.57
C ALA A 156 -6.73 -20.49 9.92
N SER A 157 -7.61 -20.86 10.87
CA SER A 157 -7.17 -21.37 12.16
C SER A 157 -6.47 -22.72 11.95
N SER A 158 -5.21 -22.76 12.29
CA SER A 158 -4.42 -23.98 12.30
C SER A 158 -4.77 -24.84 13.51
#